data_8ca1f2453a1b7ff698d6a2bf51276eec
#
_entry.id   8ca1f2453a1b7ff698d6a2bf51276eec
#
_cell.length_a   1.000
_cell.length_b   1.000
_cell.length_c   1.000
_cell.angle_alpha   90.00
_cell.angle_beta   90.00
_cell.angle_gamma   90.00
#
_symmetry.space_group_name_H-M   'P 1'
#
loop_
_entity.id
_entity.type
_entity.pdbx_description
1 polymer ?
#
loop_
_entity_poly.entity_id
_entity_poly.type
_entity_poly.pdbx_seq_one_letter_code
_entity_poly.pdbx_strand_id
1 'polypeptide(L)'
;MNTLLDPISNAYEGPLANREGHNFPVTAIPVKHPQLAKYRSQCGYVIGIYNTKSLAHELLHAKYYLDAAYRAKITAEWSAFPEATRAHIFQFLRRLGYSEQVLLDEYQAYRYTEAPNFFGIHLDK
;
A
#
# COMPACT_ATOMS: atom_id res chain seq x y z
N MET A 1 12.30 -12.95 -8.06
CA MET A 1 10.88 -12.79 -8.44
C MET A 1 10.02 -13.83 -7.75
N ASN A 2 8.91 -13.45 -7.15
CA ASN A 2 8.03 -14.36 -6.44
C ASN A 2 6.84 -14.75 -7.35
N THR A 3 6.89 -15.94 -7.92
CA THR A 3 5.87 -16.39 -8.87
C THR A 3 4.52 -16.67 -8.24
N LEU A 4 4.46 -16.83 -6.91
CA LEU A 4 3.22 -17.08 -6.17
C LEU A 4 2.48 -15.77 -5.85
N LEU A 5 3.19 -14.77 -5.34
CA LEU A 5 2.60 -13.54 -4.84
C LEU A 5 2.58 -12.40 -5.87
N ASP A 6 3.56 -12.35 -6.78
CA ASP A 6 3.67 -11.25 -7.75
C ASP A 6 2.39 -11.03 -8.59
N PRO A 7 1.74 -12.08 -9.15
CA PRO A 7 0.53 -11.85 -9.93
C PRO A 7 -0.59 -11.21 -9.12
N ILE A 8 -0.75 -11.59 -7.85
CA ILE A 8 -1.78 -11.04 -6.97
C ILE A 8 -1.45 -9.59 -6.62
N SER A 9 -0.22 -9.33 -6.23
CA SER A 9 0.24 -7.98 -5.89
C SER A 9 0.15 -7.04 -7.09
N ASN A 10 0.55 -7.50 -8.27
CA ASN A 10 0.48 -6.68 -9.49
C ASN A 10 -0.98 -6.33 -9.85
N ALA A 11 -1.90 -7.27 -9.66
CA ALA A 11 -3.32 -7.01 -9.91
C ALA A 11 -3.89 -6.04 -8.89
N TYR A 12 -3.43 -6.10 -7.64
CA TYR A 12 -3.95 -5.26 -6.57
C TYR A 12 -3.38 -3.85 -6.59
N GLU A 13 -2.06 -3.71 -6.62
CA GLU A 13 -1.44 -2.38 -6.47
C GLU A 13 -0.71 -1.86 -7.71
N GLY A 14 -0.60 -2.66 -8.75
CA GLY A 14 0.07 -2.28 -10.00
C GLY A 14 1.43 -2.94 -10.16
N PRO A 15 1.94 -2.99 -11.41
CA PRO A 15 3.24 -3.62 -11.70
C PRO A 15 4.38 -2.67 -11.32
N LEU A 16 4.94 -2.87 -10.12
CA LEU A 16 6.02 -2.04 -9.60
C LEU A 16 7.38 -2.51 -10.16
N ALA A 17 8.22 -1.54 -10.54
CA ALA A 17 9.56 -1.83 -11.08
C ALA A 17 10.48 -2.44 -10.02
N ASN A 18 10.42 -1.94 -8.77
CA ASN A 18 11.27 -2.37 -7.66
C ASN A 18 10.43 -2.74 -6.45
N ARG A 19 9.78 -3.90 -6.54
CA ARG A 19 8.97 -4.39 -5.43
C ARG A 19 9.86 -4.90 -4.30
N GLU A 20 9.72 -4.32 -3.10
CA GLU A 20 10.47 -4.74 -1.91
C GLU A 20 9.64 -5.63 -0.97
N GLY A 21 8.37 -5.82 -1.25
CA GLY A 21 7.49 -6.64 -0.45
C GLY A 21 6.15 -6.83 -1.13
N HIS A 22 5.28 -7.58 -0.48
CA HIS A 22 3.92 -7.83 -0.92
C HIS A 22 2.95 -7.42 0.17
N ASN A 23 1.85 -6.78 -0.21
CA ASN A 23 0.76 -6.49 0.71
C ASN A 23 -0.55 -6.47 -0.06
N PHE A 24 -1.53 -7.18 0.43
CA PHE A 24 -2.87 -7.18 -0.14
C PHE A 24 -3.85 -7.80 0.85
N PRO A 25 -5.13 -7.39 0.80
CA PRO A 25 -6.15 -8.08 1.60
C PRO A 25 -6.34 -9.50 1.09
N VAL A 26 -6.74 -10.41 1.97
CA VAL A 26 -6.97 -11.81 1.56
C VAL A 26 -8.02 -11.92 0.47
N THR A 27 -8.92 -10.93 0.35
CA THR A 27 -9.92 -10.90 -0.72
C THR A 27 -9.31 -10.72 -2.11
N ALA A 28 -8.07 -10.26 -2.20
CA ALA A 28 -7.35 -10.17 -3.48
C ALA A 28 -6.86 -11.54 -3.96
N ILE A 29 -6.81 -12.54 -3.08
CA ILE A 29 -6.45 -13.91 -3.46
C ILE A 29 -7.60 -14.50 -4.28
N PRO A 30 -7.34 -15.03 -5.49
CA PRO A 30 -8.39 -15.68 -6.26
C PRO A 30 -9.08 -16.81 -5.47
N VAL A 31 -10.40 -16.90 -5.56
CA VAL A 31 -11.21 -17.87 -4.81
C VAL A 31 -10.73 -19.31 -5.02
N LYS A 32 -10.24 -19.60 -6.21
CA LYS A 32 -9.78 -20.95 -6.58
C LYS A 32 -8.26 -21.07 -6.63
N HIS A 33 -7.51 -20.13 -6.00
CA HIS A 33 -6.07 -20.22 -6.00
C HIS A 33 -5.61 -21.53 -5.35
N PRO A 34 -4.79 -22.36 -6.05
CA PRO A 34 -4.51 -23.73 -5.58
C PRO A 34 -3.78 -23.80 -4.24
N GLN A 35 -3.01 -22.78 -3.89
CA GLN A 35 -2.17 -22.80 -2.69
C GLN A 35 -2.60 -21.79 -1.63
N LEU A 36 -3.25 -20.69 -2.02
CA LEU A 36 -3.51 -19.57 -1.13
C LEU A 36 -4.98 -19.39 -0.77
N ALA A 37 -5.91 -20.00 -1.51
CA ALA A 37 -7.35 -19.80 -1.28
C ALA A 37 -7.77 -20.06 0.17
N LYS A 38 -7.14 -21.01 0.84
CA LYS A 38 -7.43 -21.36 2.23
C LYS A 38 -7.26 -20.19 3.19
N TYR A 39 -6.37 -19.26 2.89
CA TYR A 39 -6.10 -18.12 3.76
C TYR A 39 -7.18 -17.05 3.70
N ARG A 40 -8.08 -17.09 2.71
CA ARG A 40 -9.16 -16.12 2.59
C ARG A 40 -10.08 -16.11 3.82
N SER A 41 -10.19 -17.23 4.55
CA SER A 41 -11.01 -17.33 5.76
C SER A 41 -10.18 -17.33 7.04
N GLN A 42 -8.86 -17.38 6.96
CA GLN A 42 -7.98 -17.53 8.12
C GLN A 42 -7.32 -16.23 8.58
N CYS A 43 -7.19 -15.25 7.69
CA CYS A 43 -6.58 -13.96 8.04
C CYS A 43 -7.26 -12.86 7.25
N GLY A 44 -6.94 -11.60 7.60
CA GLY A 44 -7.54 -10.44 6.94
C GLY A 44 -6.65 -9.81 5.89
N TYR A 45 -5.33 -9.95 6.05
CA TYR A 45 -4.36 -9.26 5.22
C TYR A 45 -3.10 -10.10 5.07
N VAL A 46 -2.43 -9.97 3.93
CA VAL A 46 -1.20 -10.70 3.63
C VAL A 46 -0.04 -9.72 3.50
N ILE A 47 1.04 -10.00 4.21
CA ILE A 47 2.30 -9.25 4.11
C ILE A 47 3.40 -10.24 3.76
N GLY A 48 4.13 -9.94 2.68
CA GLY A 48 5.35 -10.67 2.33
C GLY A 48 6.50 -9.68 2.23
N ILE A 49 7.60 -9.94 2.91
CA ILE A 49 8.76 -9.04 2.91
C ILE A 49 10.00 -9.78 2.44
N TYR A 50 10.89 -9.06 1.72
CA TYR A 50 12.20 -9.59 1.32
C TYR A 50 13.27 -9.31 2.38
N ASN A 51 13.04 -8.31 3.23
CA ASN A 51 13.93 -7.97 4.34
C ASN A 51 13.13 -7.23 5.43
N THR A 52 13.75 -7.08 6.60
CA THR A 52 13.06 -6.44 7.74
C THR A 52 12.90 -4.93 7.61
N LYS A 53 13.61 -4.28 6.70
CA LYS A 53 13.53 -2.83 6.51
C LYS A 53 12.16 -2.37 6.02
N SER A 54 11.48 -3.20 5.24
CA SER A 54 10.17 -2.88 4.70
C SER A 54 9.01 -3.21 5.64
N LEU A 55 9.28 -3.84 6.78
CA LEU A 55 8.21 -4.31 7.67
C LEU A 55 7.31 -3.19 8.18
N ALA A 56 7.89 -2.08 8.64
CA ALA A 56 7.09 -0.95 9.14
C ALA A 56 6.14 -0.41 8.08
N HIS A 57 6.62 -0.28 6.83
CA HIS A 57 5.82 0.17 5.70
C HIS A 57 4.66 -0.81 5.44
N GLU A 58 4.95 -2.10 5.39
CA GLU A 58 3.94 -3.11 5.11
C GLU A 58 2.91 -3.23 6.25
N LEU A 59 3.32 -3.05 7.50
CA LEU A 59 2.40 -3.05 8.64
C LEU A 59 1.40 -1.89 8.57
N LEU A 60 1.81 -0.74 8.04
CA LEU A 60 0.88 0.38 7.86
C LEU A 60 -0.17 0.08 6.80
N HIS A 61 0.16 -0.69 5.76
CA HIS A 61 -0.85 -1.16 4.81
C HIS A 61 -1.89 -2.04 5.48
N ALA A 62 -1.46 -2.97 6.32
CA ALA A 62 -2.39 -3.82 7.07
C ALA A 62 -3.28 -2.99 7.99
N LYS A 63 -2.71 -2.02 8.71
CA LYS A 63 -3.47 -1.12 9.58
C LYS A 63 -4.51 -0.32 8.79
N TYR A 64 -4.12 0.22 7.65
CA TYR A 64 -5.04 1.00 6.80
C TYR A 64 -6.24 0.16 6.37
N TYR A 65 -6.01 -1.10 6.01
CA TYR A 65 -7.08 -1.98 5.58
C TYR A 65 -7.97 -2.45 6.75
N LEU A 66 -7.35 -2.82 7.87
CA LEU A 66 -8.05 -3.49 8.98
C LEU A 66 -8.69 -2.51 9.96
N ASP A 67 -8.18 -1.28 10.07
CA ASP A 67 -8.64 -0.30 11.06
C ASP A 67 -9.42 0.83 10.35
N ALA A 68 -10.75 0.75 10.41
CA ALA A 68 -11.60 1.74 9.74
C ALA A 68 -11.43 3.15 10.31
N ALA A 69 -11.18 3.29 11.62
CA ALA A 69 -10.96 4.58 12.25
C ALA A 69 -9.67 5.22 11.75
N TYR A 70 -8.61 4.42 11.62
CA TYR A 70 -7.35 4.89 11.06
C TYR A 70 -7.53 5.33 9.61
N ARG A 71 -8.24 4.54 8.82
CA ARG A 71 -8.51 4.86 7.41
C ARG A 71 -9.27 6.17 7.27
N ALA A 72 -10.27 6.42 8.14
CA ALA A 72 -11.02 7.67 8.15
C ALA A 72 -10.12 8.86 8.51
N LYS A 73 -9.19 8.67 9.45
CA LYS A 73 -8.22 9.71 9.82
C LYS A 73 -7.32 10.07 8.63
N ILE A 74 -6.83 9.07 7.90
CA ILE A 74 -5.98 9.30 6.72
C ILE A 74 -6.78 10.00 5.61
N THR A 75 -8.03 9.63 5.39
CA THR A 75 -8.88 10.29 4.41
C THR A 75 -9.08 11.77 4.75
N ALA A 76 -9.33 12.09 6.02
CA ALA A 76 -9.49 13.47 6.48
C ALA A 76 -8.21 14.28 6.30
N GLU A 77 -7.07 13.69 6.64
CA GLU A 77 -5.74 14.29 6.48
C GLU A 77 -5.47 14.61 5.01
N TRP A 78 -5.72 13.65 4.12
CA TRP A 78 -5.57 13.83 2.69
C TRP A 78 -6.45 14.96 2.17
N SER A 79 -7.72 14.99 2.58
CA SER A 79 -8.66 16.00 2.14
C SER A 79 -8.32 17.41 2.63
N ALA A 80 -7.56 17.52 3.72
CA ALA A 80 -7.13 18.80 4.27
C ALA A 80 -5.96 19.42 3.49
N PHE A 81 -5.25 18.64 2.67
CA PHE A 81 -4.18 19.19 1.84
C PHE A 81 -4.74 20.11 0.75
N PRO A 82 -3.98 21.16 0.36
CA PRO A 82 -4.29 21.90 -0.86
C PRO A 82 -4.34 20.97 -2.08
N GLU A 83 -5.16 21.33 -3.05
CA GLU A 83 -5.31 20.53 -4.28
C GLU A 83 -3.96 20.31 -4.98
N ALA A 84 -3.11 21.35 -5.06
CA ALA A 84 -1.80 21.23 -5.68
C ALA A 84 -0.91 20.21 -4.99
N THR A 85 -0.98 20.13 -3.66
CA THR A 85 -0.22 19.13 -2.88
C THR A 85 -0.70 17.73 -3.18
N ARG A 86 -2.03 17.52 -3.19
CA ARG A 86 -2.59 16.22 -3.52
C ARG A 86 -2.21 15.78 -4.93
N ALA A 87 -2.28 16.69 -5.89
CA ALA A 87 -1.91 16.39 -7.28
C ALA A 87 -0.45 15.98 -7.40
N HIS A 88 0.44 16.66 -6.66
CA HIS A 88 1.86 16.34 -6.65
C HIS A 88 2.14 14.94 -6.11
N ILE A 89 1.54 14.60 -4.97
CA ILE A 89 1.68 13.28 -4.35
C ILE A 89 1.09 12.19 -5.26
N PHE A 90 -0.08 12.45 -5.81
CA PHE A 90 -0.75 11.56 -6.75
C PHE A 90 0.18 11.19 -7.90
N GLN A 91 0.75 12.20 -8.57
CA GLN A 91 1.63 11.98 -9.71
C GLN A 91 2.91 11.26 -9.31
N PHE A 92 3.47 11.59 -8.15
CA PHE A 92 4.66 10.91 -7.63
C PHE A 92 4.41 9.41 -7.50
N LEU A 93 3.32 9.02 -6.87
CA LEU A 93 2.99 7.61 -6.66
C LEU A 93 2.64 6.90 -7.97
N ARG A 94 1.95 7.57 -8.88
CA ARG A 94 1.66 7.01 -10.20
C ARG A 94 2.94 6.71 -10.99
N ARG A 95 3.94 7.58 -10.89
CA ARG A 95 5.24 7.34 -11.54
C ARG A 95 5.98 6.13 -10.97
N LEU A 96 5.75 5.81 -9.70
CA LEU A 96 6.31 4.60 -9.10
C LEU A 96 5.61 3.33 -9.60
N GLY A 97 4.46 3.44 -10.25
CA GLY A 97 3.73 2.32 -10.81
C GLY A 97 2.48 1.91 -10.04
N TYR A 98 2.13 2.62 -8.96
CA TYR A 98 0.95 2.26 -8.17
C TYR A 98 -0.34 2.55 -8.94
N SER A 99 -1.32 1.65 -8.80
CA SER A 99 -2.65 1.86 -9.35
C SER A 99 -3.42 2.88 -8.51
N GLU A 100 -4.40 3.54 -9.13
CA GLU A 100 -5.17 4.59 -8.47
C GLU A 100 -5.89 4.10 -7.20
N GLN A 101 -6.34 2.86 -7.18
CA GLN A 101 -7.09 2.31 -6.05
C GLN A 101 -6.29 2.22 -4.75
N VAL A 102 -4.95 2.22 -4.81
CA VAL A 102 -4.10 2.09 -3.63
C VAL A 102 -3.35 3.37 -3.27
N LEU A 103 -3.65 4.50 -3.93
CA LEU A 103 -2.86 5.72 -3.75
C LEU A 103 -2.92 6.28 -2.32
N LEU A 104 -4.09 6.31 -1.69
CA LEU A 104 -4.22 6.79 -0.31
C LEU A 104 -3.49 5.88 0.68
N ASP A 105 -3.60 4.59 0.46
CA ASP A 105 -2.91 3.59 1.27
C ASP A 105 -1.39 3.76 1.15
N GLU A 106 -0.87 3.90 -0.07
CA GLU A 106 0.56 4.11 -0.29
C GLU A 106 1.03 5.46 0.26
N TYR A 107 0.22 6.50 0.09
CA TYR A 107 0.53 7.81 0.65
C TYR A 107 0.79 7.72 2.16
N GLN A 108 -0.12 7.10 2.92
CA GLN A 108 0.04 7.03 4.37
C GLN A 108 1.22 6.15 4.78
N ALA A 109 1.46 5.05 4.06
CA ALA A 109 2.57 4.16 4.36
C ALA A 109 3.92 4.85 4.18
N TYR A 110 4.10 5.59 3.09
CA TYR A 110 5.34 6.34 2.85
C TYR A 110 5.47 7.53 3.79
N ARG A 111 4.38 8.27 4.02
CA ARG A 111 4.45 9.45 4.88
C ARG A 111 4.95 9.14 6.28
N TYR A 112 4.52 8.02 6.84
CA TYR A 112 4.82 7.69 8.22
C TYR A 112 6.02 6.75 8.40
N THR A 113 6.70 6.39 7.31
CA THR A 113 7.92 5.57 7.36
C THR A 113 9.12 6.27 6.72
N GLU A 114 8.90 7.21 5.82
CA GLU A 114 9.98 7.90 5.11
C GLU A 114 10.16 9.34 5.63
N ALA A 115 11.21 10.00 5.14
CA ALA A 115 11.50 11.39 5.51
C ALA A 115 10.37 12.34 5.05
N PRO A 116 10.17 13.51 5.72
CA PRO A 116 9.11 14.44 5.36
C PRO A 116 9.14 14.94 3.91
N ASN A 117 10.30 14.87 3.25
CA ASN A 117 10.46 15.32 1.86
C ASN A 117 10.44 14.18 0.85
N PHE A 118 10.00 12.99 1.25
CA PHE A 118 10.01 11.81 0.38
C PHE A 118 9.31 12.04 -0.96
N PHE A 119 8.17 12.75 -0.94
CA PHE A 119 7.38 12.98 -2.16
C PHE A 119 7.93 14.11 -3.04
N GLY A 120 9.10 14.66 -2.74
CA GLY A 120 9.66 15.79 -3.48
C GLY A 120 9.17 17.14 -2.99
N ILE A 121 8.29 17.16 -2.00
CA ILE A 121 7.83 18.35 -1.27
C ILE A 121 7.89 18.03 0.21
N HIS A 122 8.04 19.07 1.03
CA HIS A 122 8.10 18.88 2.48
C HIS A 122 6.68 18.81 3.06
N LEU A 123 6.39 17.74 3.81
CA LEU A 123 5.12 17.58 4.51
C LEU A 123 5.35 17.71 6.01
N ASP A 124 4.64 18.64 6.63
CA ASP A 124 4.66 18.79 8.08
C ASP A 124 3.85 17.66 8.72
N LYS A 125 4.31 17.20 9.85
CA LYS A 125 3.59 16.20 10.62
C LYS A 125 2.53 16.83 11.50
#